data_341bf6007795c895f83f654d5b3609f8
#
_entry.id   341bf6007795c895f83f654d5b3609f8
#
_cell.length_a   1.000
_cell.length_b   1.000
_cell.length_c   1.000
_cell.angle_alpha   90.00
_cell.angle_beta   90.00
_cell.angle_gamma   90.00
#
_symmetry.space_group_name_H-M   'P 1'
#
loop_
_entity.id
_entity.type
_entity.pdbx_description
1 polymer ?
#
loop_
_entity_poly.entity_id
_entity_poly.type
_entity_poly.pdbx_seq_one_letter_code
_entity_poly.pdbx_strand_id
1 'polypeptide(L)'
;DIHAMDCRDIFGGGMMGDVEKSTTVNIGTQNLSAASSESTFSNKDIFIHGNVYGGNDVSGYVNVVQKNGNFTDNEGTGTHINIYGGKIDGDVYGAGNGDYLYALDRKGNTQITVNENYPLNPNDPNSETTPLVFTVPMRENMPSHKAASDAAKMVNINSWRPMTNKVNINIKGNSDEDYVLIKGDVYGGGNSATVLKAQKANAQASEQVNDQANDQASP
;
A
#
# COMPACT_ATOMS: atom_id res chain seq x y z
N ASP A 1 -6.76 -13.26 9.31
CA ASP A 1 -8.18 -13.54 9.07
C ASP A 1 -9.02 -12.88 10.15
N ILE A 2 -10.12 -12.24 9.76
CA ILE A 2 -11.01 -11.50 10.63
C ILE A 2 -12.35 -12.24 10.65
N HIS A 3 -12.75 -12.74 11.80
CA HIS A 3 -13.96 -13.57 11.96
C HIS A 3 -15.07 -12.91 12.77
N ALA A 4 -14.72 -12.01 13.70
CA ALA A 4 -15.65 -11.15 14.41
C ALA A 4 -14.89 -9.88 14.79
N MET A 5 -15.38 -8.71 14.43
CA MET A 5 -14.67 -7.47 14.65
C MET A 5 -15.61 -6.28 14.59
N ASP A 6 -15.34 -5.32 15.45
CA ASP A 6 -15.83 -3.94 15.38
C ASP A 6 -14.61 -3.02 15.36
N CYS A 7 -14.30 -2.43 14.23
CA CYS A 7 -13.12 -1.60 14.08
C CYS A 7 -13.36 -0.44 13.10
N ARG A 8 -12.43 0.51 13.07
CA ARG A 8 -12.51 1.66 12.17
C ARG A 8 -11.92 1.34 10.80
N ASP A 9 -10.61 1.17 10.71
CA ASP A 9 -9.91 0.99 9.45
C ASP A 9 -9.04 -0.28 9.49
N ILE A 10 -8.82 -0.91 8.33
CA ILE A 10 -7.98 -2.09 8.18
C ILE A 10 -6.91 -1.82 7.13
N PHE A 11 -5.67 -2.16 7.48
CA PHE A 11 -4.53 -2.09 6.56
C PHE A 11 -3.86 -3.46 6.42
N GLY A 12 -3.55 -3.86 5.20
CA GLY A 12 -2.82 -5.10 4.94
C GLY A 12 -1.33 -5.00 5.26
N GLY A 13 -0.77 -3.80 5.16
CA GLY A 13 0.63 -3.52 5.43
C GLY A 13 0.87 -2.74 6.71
N GLY A 14 2.05 -2.15 6.83
CA GLY A 14 2.45 -1.32 7.96
C GLY A 14 2.13 0.17 7.76
N MET A 15 2.31 0.97 8.80
CA MET A 15 2.12 2.41 8.71
C MET A 15 3.19 3.08 7.82
N MET A 16 4.47 2.70 7.97
CA MET A 16 5.59 3.28 7.23
C MET A 16 6.66 2.24 6.85
N GLY A 17 6.34 0.95 6.93
CA GLY A 17 7.27 -0.14 6.67
C GLY A 17 7.13 -0.73 5.27
N ASP A 18 8.21 -1.27 4.73
CA ASP A 18 8.18 -2.00 3.47
C ASP A 18 7.79 -3.46 3.69
N VAL A 19 6.96 -3.99 2.81
CA VAL A 19 6.58 -5.40 2.75
C VAL A 19 7.20 -6.01 1.50
N GLU A 20 8.10 -6.95 1.70
CA GLU A 20 8.95 -7.46 0.63
C GLU A 20 8.17 -8.09 -0.52
N LYS A 21 7.16 -8.90 -0.25
CA LYS A 21 6.46 -9.67 -1.29
C LYS A 21 4.97 -9.38 -1.41
N SER A 22 4.19 -9.57 -0.35
CA SER A 22 2.74 -9.42 -0.43
C SER A 22 2.08 -9.16 0.91
N THR A 23 0.91 -8.55 0.85
CA THR A 23 -0.02 -8.44 1.96
C THR A 23 -1.31 -9.17 1.63
N THR A 24 -2.00 -9.69 2.65
CA THR A 24 -3.30 -10.31 2.49
C THR A 24 -4.22 -9.89 3.62
N VAL A 25 -5.37 -9.32 3.27
CA VAL A 25 -6.47 -9.02 4.18
C VAL A 25 -7.60 -9.98 3.87
N ASN A 26 -7.95 -10.85 4.82
CA ASN A 26 -9.12 -11.73 4.71
C ASN A 26 -10.18 -11.28 5.70
N ILE A 27 -11.36 -10.92 5.21
CA ILE A 27 -12.52 -10.49 6.00
C ILE A 27 -13.59 -11.55 5.88
N GLY A 28 -13.86 -12.24 6.99
CA GLY A 28 -14.73 -13.40 7.04
C GLY A 28 -14.07 -14.68 6.55
N THR A 29 -14.86 -15.75 6.45
CA THR A 29 -14.46 -17.07 5.99
C THR A 29 -15.24 -17.50 4.77
N GLN A 30 -14.56 -18.14 3.83
CA GLN A 30 -15.16 -18.60 2.57
C GLN A 30 -16.15 -19.76 2.75
N ASN A 31 -15.99 -20.61 3.75
CA ASN A 31 -16.79 -21.83 3.95
C ASN A 31 -17.25 -21.94 5.40
N LEU A 32 -18.38 -21.32 5.73
CA LEU A 32 -19.01 -21.48 7.05
C LEU A 32 -19.63 -22.89 7.24
N SER A 33 -19.96 -23.59 6.14
CA SER A 33 -20.52 -24.94 6.18
C SER A 33 -19.56 -26.06 6.62
N ALA A 34 -18.25 -25.75 6.63
CA ALA A 34 -17.22 -26.69 7.11
C ALA A 34 -16.76 -26.39 8.55
N ALA A 35 -17.28 -25.33 9.17
CA ALA A 35 -17.02 -25.06 10.57
C ALA A 35 -17.69 -26.14 11.40
N SER A 36 -16.88 -26.91 12.14
CA SER A 36 -17.35 -27.82 13.18
C SER A 36 -18.43 -27.14 14.02
N SER A 37 -19.39 -27.90 14.54
CA SER A 37 -20.54 -27.46 15.34
C SER A 37 -20.23 -26.60 16.59
N GLU A 38 -18.97 -26.18 16.77
CA GLU A 38 -18.47 -25.36 17.85
C GLU A 38 -18.02 -23.94 17.42
N SER A 39 -18.02 -23.60 16.12
CA SER A 39 -17.69 -22.24 15.68
C SER A 39 -18.90 -21.32 15.85
N THR A 40 -18.86 -20.48 16.87
CA THR A 40 -19.88 -19.45 17.16
C THR A 40 -19.72 -18.19 16.31
N PHE A 41 -18.75 -18.14 15.41
CA PHE A 41 -18.45 -16.95 14.59
C PHE A 41 -19.29 -16.93 13.31
N SER A 42 -19.94 -15.80 13.08
CA SER A 42 -20.67 -15.51 11.85
C SER A 42 -20.01 -14.32 11.15
N ASN A 43 -19.92 -14.34 9.83
CA ASN A 43 -19.48 -13.16 9.07
C ASN A 43 -20.37 -11.93 9.31
N LYS A 44 -21.58 -12.13 9.87
CA LYS A 44 -22.50 -11.05 10.28
C LYS A 44 -21.96 -10.19 11.44
N ASP A 45 -21.02 -10.73 12.22
CA ASP A 45 -20.45 -10.07 13.39
C ASP A 45 -19.22 -9.21 13.04
N ILE A 46 -18.99 -8.97 11.74
CA ILE A 46 -17.90 -8.13 11.25
C ILE A 46 -18.45 -6.78 10.84
N PHE A 47 -18.02 -5.74 11.58
CA PHE A 47 -18.37 -4.35 11.32
C PHE A 47 -17.10 -3.51 11.17
N ILE A 48 -16.91 -2.92 10.00
CA ILE A 48 -15.79 -2.02 9.70
C ILE A 48 -16.40 -0.65 9.40
N HIS A 49 -16.21 0.30 10.34
CA HIS A 49 -16.81 1.63 10.27
C HIS A 49 -16.07 2.60 9.36
N GLY A 50 -14.83 2.29 9.00
CA GLY A 50 -14.01 3.06 8.09
C GLY A 50 -13.69 2.28 6.82
N ASN A 51 -12.46 2.39 6.37
CA ASN A 51 -11.98 1.88 5.10
C ASN A 51 -11.15 0.61 5.24
N VAL A 52 -11.04 -0.13 4.13
CA VAL A 52 -10.15 -1.28 4.01
C VAL A 52 -9.09 -1.00 2.96
N TYR A 53 -7.83 -1.17 3.32
CA TYR A 53 -6.68 -0.96 2.45
C TYR A 53 -5.86 -2.25 2.31
N GLY A 54 -5.55 -2.65 1.09
CA GLY A 54 -4.71 -3.82 0.84
C GLY A 54 -3.23 -3.60 1.16
N GLY A 55 -2.76 -2.36 1.11
CA GLY A 55 -1.36 -1.97 1.29
C GLY A 55 -1.09 -1.22 2.59
N ASN A 56 -0.07 -0.37 2.53
CA ASN A 56 0.42 0.40 3.68
C ASN A 56 -0.40 1.65 3.93
N ASP A 57 -0.35 2.11 5.19
CA ASP A 57 -0.76 3.46 5.56
C ASP A 57 0.45 4.41 5.52
N VAL A 58 0.23 5.69 5.29
CA VAL A 58 1.22 6.78 5.29
C VAL A 58 2.36 6.58 4.30
N SER A 59 3.12 5.49 4.36
CA SER A 59 4.31 5.28 3.52
C SER A 59 4.69 3.81 3.41
N GLY A 60 5.68 3.52 2.56
CA GLY A 60 6.25 2.19 2.39
C GLY A 60 5.74 1.46 1.15
N TYR A 61 6.40 0.36 0.84
CA TYR A 61 6.20 -0.39 -0.39
C TYR A 61 5.65 -1.78 -0.11
N VAL A 62 4.81 -2.28 -1.01
CA VAL A 62 4.41 -3.69 -1.04
C VAL A 62 4.82 -4.27 -2.38
N ASN A 63 5.70 -5.28 -2.36
CA ASN A 63 6.22 -5.96 -3.55
C ASN A 63 6.97 -5.02 -4.53
N VAL A 64 7.52 -3.94 -4.02
CA VAL A 64 8.28 -2.96 -4.80
C VAL A 64 9.63 -2.75 -4.14
N VAL A 65 10.68 -2.68 -4.93
CA VAL A 65 12.04 -2.31 -4.47
C VAL A 65 12.54 -1.10 -5.23
N GLN A 66 13.30 -0.26 -4.54
CA GLN A 66 13.99 0.87 -5.14
C GLN A 66 15.44 0.48 -5.45
N LYS A 67 15.84 0.62 -6.72
CA LYS A 67 17.23 0.43 -7.16
C LYS A 67 17.65 1.62 -8.02
N ASN A 68 18.72 2.32 -7.63
CA ASN A 68 19.27 3.46 -8.38
C ASN A 68 18.21 4.52 -8.77
N GLY A 69 17.33 4.86 -7.86
CA GLY A 69 16.27 5.83 -8.07
C GLY A 69 15.04 5.31 -8.85
N ASN A 70 15.08 4.07 -9.31
CA ASN A 70 13.95 3.44 -10.01
C ASN A 70 13.22 2.44 -9.10
N PHE A 71 11.91 2.36 -9.28
CA PHE A 71 11.07 1.39 -8.59
C PHE A 71 10.81 0.19 -9.49
N THR A 72 11.02 -1.01 -8.97
CA THR A 72 10.86 -2.27 -9.70
C THR A 72 10.04 -3.28 -8.90
N ASP A 73 9.50 -4.28 -9.59
CA ASP A 73 8.81 -5.43 -9.02
C ASP A 73 9.78 -6.29 -8.18
N ASN A 74 9.34 -6.78 -7.02
CA ASN A 74 10.08 -7.70 -6.16
C ASN A 74 9.56 -9.15 -6.25
N GLU A 75 9.00 -9.55 -7.38
CA GLU A 75 8.55 -10.92 -7.70
C GLU A 75 7.47 -11.51 -6.78
N GLY A 76 6.89 -10.70 -5.90
CA GLY A 76 5.76 -11.09 -5.07
C GLY A 76 4.42 -10.97 -5.79
N THR A 77 3.34 -11.18 -5.04
CA THR A 77 1.97 -11.12 -5.57
C THR A 77 1.24 -9.81 -5.25
N GLY A 78 1.91 -8.88 -4.55
CA GLY A 78 1.38 -7.57 -4.23
C GLY A 78 0.34 -7.58 -3.11
N THR A 79 -0.72 -6.81 -3.26
CA THR A 79 -1.78 -6.69 -2.26
C THR A 79 -2.97 -7.56 -2.61
N HIS A 80 -3.54 -8.22 -1.60
CA HIS A 80 -4.73 -9.06 -1.72
C HIS A 80 -5.76 -8.66 -0.68
N ILE A 81 -7.00 -8.47 -1.10
CA ILE A 81 -8.17 -8.31 -0.23
C ILE A 81 -9.18 -9.37 -0.62
N ASN A 82 -9.57 -10.21 0.35
CA ASN A 82 -10.63 -11.19 0.18
C ASN A 82 -11.74 -10.89 1.19
N ILE A 83 -12.95 -10.63 0.71
CA ILE A 83 -14.10 -10.27 1.52
C ILE A 83 -15.17 -11.34 1.29
N TYR A 84 -15.45 -12.13 2.32
CA TYR A 84 -16.41 -13.23 2.28
C TYR A 84 -17.70 -12.95 3.05
N GLY A 85 -17.74 -11.86 3.81
CA GLY A 85 -18.92 -11.41 4.54
C GLY A 85 -18.61 -10.18 5.38
N GLY A 86 -19.63 -9.67 6.09
CA GLY A 86 -19.52 -8.51 6.96
C GLY A 86 -19.96 -7.20 6.31
N LYS A 87 -19.95 -6.16 7.13
CA LYS A 87 -20.40 -4.83 6.76
C LYS A 87 -19.21 -3.85 6.82
N ILE A 88 -18.99 -3.14 5.73
CA ILE A 88 -17.99 -2.09 5.59
C ILE A 88 -18.73 -0.78 5.31
N ASP A 89 -18.63 0.20 6.21
CA ASP A 89 -19.29 1.48 6.07
C ASP A 89 -18.54 2.45 5.14
N GLY A 90 -17.23 2.30 5.01
CA GLY A 90 -16.35 3.07 4.13
C GLY A 90 -16.03 2.40 2.81
N ASP A 91 -14.89 2.80 2.25
CA ASP A 91 -14.38 2.36 0.95
C ASP A 91 -13.41 1.17 1.07
N VAL A 92 -13.23 0.46 -0.04
CA VAL A 92 -12.23 -0.60 -0.19
C VAL A 92 -11.19 -0.19 -1.23
N TYR A 93 -9.95 -0.03 -0.81
CA TYR A 93 -8.81 0.33 -1.66
C TYR A 93 -7.85 -0.85 -1.80
N GLY A 94 -7.60 -1.28 -3.01
CA GLY A 94 -6.69 -2.40 -3.28
C GLY A 94 -5.24 -2.13 -2.91
N ALA A 95 -4.79 -0.87 -2.97
CA ALA A 95 -3.46 -0.44 -2.54
C ALA A 95 -3.50 0.25 -1.17
N GLY A 96 -2.55 1.12 -0.88
CA GLY A 96 -2.42 1.79 0.42
C GLY A 96 -3.16 3.12 0.53
N ASN A 97 -2.98 3.77 1.67
CA ASN A 97 -3.47 5.11 1.99
C ASN A 97 -2.32 6.11 2.07
N GLY A 98 -2.29 7.06 1.17
CA GLY A 98 -1.33 8.16 1.12
C GLY A 98 -2.02 9.53 1.13
N ASP A 99 -3.25 9.61 1.64
CA ASP A 99 -4.03 10.86 1.71
C ASP A 99 -3.62 11.70 2.92
N TYR A 100 -2.35 12.12 2.89
CA TYR A 100 -1.70 12.96 3.89
C TYR A 100 -0.99 14.13 3.21
N LEU A 101 -0.65 15.15 4.00
CA LEU A 101 0.15 16.27 3.51
C LEU A 101 1.63 15.91 3.48
N TYR A 102 2.20 15.82 2.28
CA TYR A 102 3.63 15.60 2.05
C TYR A 102 4.27 16.88 1.55
N ALA A 103 5.35 17.32 2.21
CA ALA A 103 6.07 18.53 1.86
C ALA A 103 7.58 18.32 2.02
N LEU A 104 8.40 19.17 1.38
CA LEU A 104 9.85 19.19 1.62
C LEU A 104 10.21 20.25 2.64
N ASP A 105 11.07 19.90 3.59
CA ASP A 105 11.71 20.89 4.47
C ASP A 105 12.86 21.62 3.76
N ARG A 106 13.48 22.60 4.45
CA ARG A 106 14.60 23.38 3.88
C ARG A 106 15.85 22.55 3.60
N LYS A 107 15.97 21.35 4.19
CA LYS A 107 17.10 20.43 4.02
C LYS A 107 16.83 19.40 2.92
N GLY A 108 15.59 19.31 2.42
CA GLY A 108 15.17 18.37 1.41
C GLY A 108 14.59 17.06 1.95
N ASN A 109 14.42 16.95 3.28
CA ASN A 109 13.71 15.84 3.86
C ASN A 109 12.21 15.98 3.59
N THR A 110 11.50 14.88 3.47
CA THR A 110 10.04 14.90 3.36
C THR A 110 9.41 14.96 4.75
N GLN A 111 8.54 15.93 4.95
CA GLN A 111 7.65 16.01 6.10
C GLN A 111 6.29 15.46 5.73
N ILE A 112 5.76 14.55 6.54
CA ILE A 112 4.47 13.91 6.34
C ILE A 112 3.58 14.27 7.54
N THR A 113 2.61 15.14 7.34
CA THR A 113 1.64 15.51 8.36
C THR A 113 0.47 14.53 8.31
N VAL A 114 0.34 13.71 9.33
CA VAL A 114 -0.73 12.69 9.43
C VAL A 114 -1.90 13.14 10.28
N ASN A 115 -1.71 14.13 11.13
CA ASN A 115 -2.78 14.74 11.90
C ASN A 115 -2.38 16.18 12.23
N GLU A 116 -3.15 17.16 11.73
CA GLU A 116 -2.90 18.58 12.02
C GLU A 116 -3.27 18.97 13.45
N ASN A 117 -4.16 18.23 14.07
CA ASN A 117 -4.74 18.50 15.39
C ASN A 117 -4.44 17.35 16.37
N TYR A 118 -3.21 16.86 16.41
CA TYR A 118 -2.84 15.80 17.34
C TYR A 118 -2.76 16.36 18.78
N PRO A 119 -3.50 15.80 19.77
CA PRO A 119 -3.50 16.30 21.13
C PRO A 119 -2.14 16.03 21.80
N LEU A 120 -1.60 17.03 22.52
CA LEU A 120 -0.37 16.88 23.29
C LEU A 120 -0.51 15.83 24.41
N ASN A 121 -1.72 15.75 25.00
CA ASN A 121 -2.09 14.69 25.94
C ASN A 121 -3.34 13.96 25.43
N PRO A 122 -3.20 12.75 24.86
CA PRO A 122 -4.35 12.00 24.34
C PRO A 122 -5.43 11.65 25.36
N ASN A 123 -5.10 11.72 26.66
CA ASN A 123 -6.03 11.41 27.75
C ASN A 123 -6.79 12.65 28.26
N ASP A 124 -6.48 13.84 27.75
CA ASP A 124 -7.14 15.09 28.10
C ASP A 124 -7.90 15.66 26.89
N PRO A 125 -9.24 15.65 26.91
CA PRO A 125 -10.04 16.17 25.78
C PRO A 125 -9.88 17.68 25.57
N ASN A 126 -9.33 18.41 26.55
CA ASN A 126 -9.05 19.85 26.42
C ASN A 126 -7.56 20.13 26.16
N SER A 127 -6.76 19.11 25.87
CA SER A 127 -5.35 19.28 25.56
C SER A 127 -5.14 20.20 24.36
N GLU A 128 -4.12 21.04 24.43
CA GLU A 128 -3.63 21.76 23.26
C GLU A 128 -3.26 20.75 22.16
N THR A 129 -3.42 21.17 20.91
CA THR A 129 -3.09 20.34 19.75
C THR A 129 -1.83 20.83 19.04
N THR A 130 -1.10 19.90 18.47
CA THR A 130 0.04 20.17 17.59
C THR A 130 -0.02 19.22 16.39
N PRO A 131 0.51 19.60 15.22
CA PRO A 131 0.59 18.68 14.10
C PRO A 131 1.45 17.45 14.42
N LEU A 132 0.93 16.25 14.16
CA LEU A 132 1.74 15.03 14.15
C LEU A 132 2.45 14.92 12.80
N VAL A 133 3.75 15.21 12.80
CA VAL A 133 4.58 15.26 11.60
C VAL A 133 5.73 14.27 11.72
N PHE A 134 5.84 13.39 10.73
CA PHE A 134 7.03 12.55 10.53
C PHE A 134 7.99 13.26 9.58
N THR A 135 9.25 13.33 9.95
CA THR A 135 10.33 13.81 9.08
C THR A 135 11.16 12.64 8.62
N VAL A 136 11.16 12.37 7.32
CA VAL A 136 11.89 11.26 6.70
C VAL A 136 12.99 11.83 5.79
N PRO A 137 14.19 11.19 5.74
CA PRO A 137 15.29 11.68 4.93
C PRO A 137 14.91 11.62 3.44
N MET A 138 15.59 12.43 2.65
CA MET A 138 15.48 12.32 1.19
C MET A 138 15.86 10.90 0.75
N ARG A 139 15.05 10.29 -0.12
CA ARG A 139 15.37 8.97 -0.66
C ARG A 139 16.61 9.03 -1.54
N GLU A 140 17.44 8.01 -1.41
CA GLU A 140 18.68 7.91 -2.17
C GLU A 140 18.41 7.90 -3.69
N ASN A 141 19.27 8.57 -4.44
CA ASN A 141 19.19 8.71 -5.89
C ASN A 141 17.91 9.35 -6.44
N MET A 142 17.11 10.01 -5.59
CA MET A 142 15.96 10.79 -6.02
C MET A 142 16.34 12.26 -6.22
N PRO A 143 15.65 12.99 -7.12
CA PRO A 143 15.86 14.42 -7.29
C PRO A 143 15.68 15.17 -5.96
N SER A 144 16.67 15.98 -5.60
CA SER A 144 16.63 16.77 -4.37
C SER A 144 15.75 18.01 -4.52
N HIS A 145 15.37 18.61 -3.38
CA HIS A 145 14.66 19.89 -3.37
C HIS A 145 15.47 21.03 -4.01
N LYS A 146 16.79 20.89 -4.11
CA LYS A 146 17.68 21.82 -4.83
C LYS A 146 17.61 21.64 -6.35
N ALA A 147 17.06 20.53 -6.84
CA ALA A 147 16.77 20.39 -8.26
C ALA A 147 15.79 21.49 -8.68
N ALA A 148 16.11 22.17 -9.77
CA ALA A 148 15.48 23.43 -10.14
C ALA A 148 14.00 23.36 -10.48
N SER A 149 13.43 22.18 -10.75
CA SER A 149 12.03 22.04 -11.18
C SER A 149 11.10 21.53 -10.09
N ASP A 150 9.87 22.06 -10.05
CA ASP A 150 8.84 21.56 -9.14
C ASP A 150 8.47 20.09 -9.41
N ALA A 151 8.57 19.63 -10.67
CA ALA A 151 8.40 18.24 -11.03
C ALA A 151 9.41 17.32 -10.33
N ALA A 152 10.69 17.72 -10.22
CA ALA A 152 11.71 16.96 -9.51
C ALA A 152 11.45 16.87 -8.01
N LYS A 153 10.94 17.96 -7.40
CA LYS A 153 10.52 17.97 -5.99
C LYS A 153 9.36 17.00 -5.77
N MET A 154 8.38 16.99 -6.67
CA MET A 154 7.23 16.09 -6.60
C MET A 154 7.63 14.62 -6.73
N VAL A 155 8.64 14.29 -7.54
CA VAL A 155 9.17 12.91 -7.62
C VAL A 155 9.69 12.45 -6.25
N ASN A 156 10.43 13.31 -5.54
CA ASN A 156 10.92 12.97 -4.19
C ASN A 156 9.78 12.80 -3.20
N ILE A 157 8.82 13.73 -3.15
CA ILE A 157 7.65 13.66 -2.28
C ILE A 157 6.85 12.38 -2.56
N ASN A 158 6.53 12.11 -3.84
CA ASN A 158 5.73 10.95 -4.22
C ASN A 158 6.42 9.62 -3.97
N SER A 159 7.77 9.60 -3.90
CA SER A 159 8.52 8.39 -3.55
C SER A 159 8.25 7.90 -2.13
N TRP A 160 7.69 8.75 -1.26
CA TRP A 160 7.31 8.40 0.10
C TRP A 160 5.85 7.97 0.24
N ARG A 161 4.99 8.21 -0.76
CA ARG A 161 3.62 7.71 -0.72
C ARG A 161 3.60 6.18 -0.78
N PRO A 162 2.59 5.53 -0.19
CA PRO A 162 2.45 4.09 -0.30
C PRO A 162 2.45 3.63 -1.76
N MET A 163 3.13 2.53 -2.03
CA MET A 163 3.31 2.02 -3.38
C MET A 163 3.19 0.50 -3.43
N THR A 164 2.51 -0.01 -4.44
CA THR A 164 2.46 -1.43 -4.78
C THR A 164 2.52 -1.60 -6.30
N ASN A 165 2.72 -2.81 -6.78
CA ASN A 165 2.74 -3.09 -8.22
C ASN A 165 1.62 -4.00 -8.70
N LYS A 166 1.00 -4.76 -7.80
CA LYS A 166 -0.10 -5.68 -8.11
C LYS A 166 -1.18 -5.56 -7.05
N VAL A 167 -2.44 -5.58 -7.50
CA VAL A 167 -3.61 -5.48 -6.63
C VAL A 167 -4.61 -6.56 -7.03
N ASN A 168 -5.11 -7.28 -6.04
CA ASN A 168 -6.18 -8.24 -6.19
C ASN A 168 -7.26 -7.99 -5.14
N ILE A 169 -8.50 -7.79 -5.58
CA ILE A 169 -9.67 -7.68 -4.72
C ILE A 169 -10.66 -8.77 -5.13
N ASN A 170 -11.01 -9.61 -4.17
CA ASN A 170 -11.99 -10.67 -4.34
C ASN A 170 -13.12 -10.47 -3.34
N ILE A 171 -14.33 -10.25 -3.83
CA ILE A 171 -15.54 -10.04 -3.02
C ILE A 171 -16.53 -11.14 -3.36
N LYS A 172 -16.86 -11.96 -2.37
CA LYS A 172 -17.74 -13.11 -2.56
C LYS A 172 -18.49 -13.44 -1.29
N GLY A 173 -19.74 -13.06 -1.21
CA GLY A 173 -20.64 -13.53 -0.15
C GLY A 173 -20.87 -15.05 -0.24
N ASN A 174 -21.15 -15.69 0.88
CA ASN A 174 -21.35 -17.13 0.96
C ASN A 174 -22.82 -17.54 0.70
N SER A 175 -23.77 -16.71 1.09
CA SER A 175 -25.21 -16.94 0.94
C SER A 175 -25.99 -15.64 1.07
N ASP A 176 -27.30 -15.70 0.84
CA ASP A 176 -28.21 -14.58 1.03
C ASP A 176 -28.27 -14.11 2.50
N GLU A 177 -27.96 -15.00 3.43
CA GLU A 177 -27.92 -14.69 4.86
C GLU A 177 -26.54 -14.20 5.34
N ASP A 178 -25.47 -14.50 4.59
CA ASP A 178 -24.07 -14.21 4.92
C ASP A 178 -23.45 -13.39 3.76
N TYR A 179 -24.00 -12.22 3.56
CA TYR A 179 -23.65 -11.33 2.46
C TYR A 179 -22.53 -10.35 2.84
N VAL A 180 -21.90 -9.81 1.82
CA VAL A 180 -20.98 -8.66 1.92
C VAL A 180 -21.78 -7.40 1.68
N LEU A 181 -21.71 -6.43 2.60
CA LEU A 181 -22.26 -5.09 2.43
C LEU A 181 -21.15 -4.06 2.48
N ILE A 182 -20.84 -3.45 1.36
CA ILE A 182 -19.95 -2.29 1.27
C ILE A 182 -20.80 -1.08 0.95
N LYS A 183 -20.80 -0.06 1.82
CA LYS A 183 -21.58 1.16 1.61
C LYS A 183 -20.85 2.21 0.77
N GLY A 184 -19.52 2.18 0.82
CA GLY A 184 -18.66 3.03 -0.01
C GLY A 184 -18.35 2.40 -1.36
N ASP A 185 -17.29 2.87 -1.98
CA ASP A 185 -16.83 2.45 -3.29
C ASP A 185 -15.68 1.41 -3.20
N VAL A 186 -15.45 0.68 -4.29
CA VAL A 186 -14.34 -0.28 -4.41
C VAL A 186 -13.38 0.18 -5.49
N TYR A 187 -12.13 0.43 -5.11
CA TYR A 187 -11.08 0.93 -5.98
C TYR A 187 -9.96 -0.11 -6.15
N GLY A 188 -9.60 -0.41 -7.40
CA GLY A 188 -8.41 -1.22 -7.73
C GLY A 188 -7.09 -0.52 -7.46
N GLY A 189 -7.11 0.79 -7.14
CA GLY A 189 -5.96 1.59 -6.74
C GLY A 189 -5.89 1.83 -5.23
N GLY A 190 -5.16 2.87 -4.83
CA GLY A 190 -5.10 3.32 -3.45
C GLY A 190 -5.66 4.73 -3.28
N ASN A 191 -5.88 5.14 -2.04
CA ASN A 191 -6.22 6.50 -1.70
C ASN A 191 -4.93 7.35 -1.72
N SER A 192 -4.74 8.16 -2.76
CA SER A 192 -3.51 8.94 -2.98
C SER A 192 -2.21 8.09 -2.92
N ALA A 193 -2.29 6.79 -3.26
CA ALA A 193 -1.19 5.84 -3.29
C ALA A 193 -0.90 5.39 -4.73
N THR A 194 0.28 4.86 -4.97
CA THR A 194 0.75 4.50 -6.32
C THR A 194 0.63 3.00 -6.57
N VAL A 195 0.06 2.64 -7.72
CA VAL A 195 0.16 1.29 -8.27
C VAL A 195 1.10 1.33 -9.47
N LEU A 196 2.27 0.70 -9.35
CA LEU A 196 3.27 0.67 -10.40
C LEU A 196 2.85 -0.29 -11.52
N LYS A 197 3.00 0.15 -12.75
CA LYS A 197 2.93 -0.76 -13.89
C LYS A 197 4.23 -1.58 -13.93
N ALA A 198 4.11 -2.92 -13.91
CA ALA A 198 5.26 -3.79 -14.11
C ALA A 198 5.97 -3.43 -15.43
N GLN A 199 7.24 -3.02 -15.34
CA GLN A 199 8.07 -2.91 -16.54
C GLN A 199 8.39 -4.34 -16.98
N LYS A 200 8.00 -4.73 -18.20
CA LYS A 200 8.54 -5.93 -18.81
C LYS A 200 10.06 -5.74 -18.88
N ALA A 201 10.83 -6.64 -18.28
CA ALA A 201 12.26 -6.68 -18.48
C ALA A 201 12.50 -6.73 -20.00
N ASN A 202 13.20 -5.74 -20.54
CA ASN A 202 13.59 -5.75 -21.94
C ASN A 202 14.50 -6.96 -22.16
N ALA A 203 14.01 -7.96 -22.87
CA ALA A 203 14.76 -9.15 -23.30
C ALA A 203 15.78 -8.83 -24.40
N GLN A 204 16.34 -7.63 -24.43
CA GLN A 204 17.28 -7.17 -25.48
C GLN A 204 18.65 -6.74 -24.95
N ALA A 205 19.15 -7.35 -23.89
CA ALA A 205 20.52 -7.10 -23.42
C ALA A 205 21.43 -8.33 -23.49
N SER A 206 21.12 -9.39 -24.27
CA SER A 206 21.95 -10.59 -24.35
C SER A 206 22.44 -10.96 -25.76
N GLU A 207 22.33 -10.09 -26.77
CA GLU A 207 22.77 -10.41 -28.13
C GLU A 207 23.82 -9.45 -28.73
N GLN A 208 24.68 -8.83 -27.91
CA GLN A 208 25.81 -8.08 -28.45
C GLN A 208 27.11 -8.32 -27.67
N VAL A 209 27.53 -9.56 -27.51
CA VAL A 209 28.93 -9.90 -27.23
C VAL A 209 29.22 -11.26 -27.85
N ASN A 210 29.35 -11.37 -29.16
CA ASN A 210 30.05 -12.49 -29.80
C ASN A 210 30.21 -12.30 -31.32
N ASP A 211 30.77 -11.18 -31.77
CA ASP A 211 31.21 -11.07 -33.17
C ASP A 211 32.44 -10.14 -33.34
N GLN A 212 33.43 -10.26 -32.48
CA GLN A 212 34.77 -9.71 -32.77
C GLN A 212 35.86 -10.55 -32.18
N ALA A 213 35.96 -11.81 -32.60
CA ALA A 213 37.17 -12.62 -32.39
C ALA A 213 37.30 -13.65 -33.49
N ASN A 214 37.50 -13.23 -34.74
CA ASN A 214 38.14 -14.07 -35.75
C ASN A 214 38.42 -13.25 -37.01
N ASP A 215 39.46 -12.42 -36.98
CA ASP A 215 40.16 -12.02 -38.19
C ASP A 215 41.55 -11.47 -37.84
N GLN A 216 42.45 -12.32 -37.40
CA GLN A 216 43.90 -12.14 -37.49
C GLN A 216 44.59 -13.50 -37.40
N ALA A 217 44.69 -14.20 -38.50
CA ALA A 217 45.83 -15.13 -38.71
C ALA A 217 46.03 -15.42 -40.18
N SER A 218 47.19 -14.92 -40.63
CA SER A 218 48.07 -15.55 -41.61
C SER A 218 48.03 -15.13 -43.05
N PRO A 219 49.18 -15.30 -43.74
CA PRO A 219 50.57 -15.07 -43.35
C PRO A 219 51.20 -13.96 -44.17
#